data_e5b6288c9061dd92377a7e2bdebb1431
#
_entry.id   e5b6288c9061dd92377a7e2bdebb1431
#
_cell.length_a   1.000
_cell.length_b   1.000
_cell.length_c   1.000
_cell.angle_alpha   90.00
_cell.angle_beta   90.00
_cell.angle_gamma   90.00
#
_symmetry.space_group_name_H-M   'P 1'
#
loop_
_entity.id
_entity.type
_entity.pdbx_description
1 polymer ?
#
loop_
_entity_poly.entity_id
_entity_poly.type
_entity_poly.pdbx_seq_one_letter_code
_entity_poly.pdbx_strand_id
1 'polypeptide(L)'
;MEDQRHRLSTAAMADFVADGFLRFDALIPEPLNQAALEEMKALAPGKLRRTLHGLGGRAGRLERGIEPQESPESLTPLAACYPAPSALGAMLRFPAVAGIIESLVGANPAFDHDFIHHIPAGAPRGQHLHVDAVLEPAGQAFDIQLFYFPTAVAPGGGGTRFVPGSHLRRARAEGIARYQHVVGEQHYSGPAGTLLVFHQGLWHAGQPNPSGEDRWMYKIRLNPREPQQRLWNTADLRELQNDPRDHSFAHPGSNTVAQRFRRMAPWQRGHEGRYEQMQRAALWRYLTGDSTFDVDFYLTRQRVREGALGEAQR
;
A
#
# COMPACT_ATOMS: atom_id res chain seq x y z
N MET A 1 -22.36 7.60 -12.69
CA MET A 1 -22.69 6.90 -11.43
C MET A 1 -22.21 5.43 -11.43
N GLU A 2 -22.12 4.75 -12.55
CA GLU A 2 -21.68 3.36 -12.64
C GLU A 2 -20.18 3.17 -12.32
N ASP A 3 -19.39 4.17 -12.61
CA ASP A 3 -17.93 4.19 -12.48
C ASP A 3 -17.42 4.27 -11.03
N GLN A 4 -18.23 4.73 -10.07
CA GLN A 4 -17.78 4.90 -8.67
C GLN A 4 -17.93 3.66 -7.80
N ARG A 5 -18.71 2.66 -8.21
CA ARG A 5 -19.02 1.48 -7.35
C ARG A 5 -17.80 0.60 -7.02
N HIS A 6 -16.78 0.64 -7.86
CA HIS A 6 -15.56 -0.14 -7.68
C HIS A 6 -14.44 0.63 -6.97
N ARG A 7 -14.63 1.93 -6.78
CA ARG A 7 -13.67 2.75 -6.02
C ARG A 7 -13.77 2.50 -4.52
N LEU A 8 -12.70 2.78 -3.82
CA LEU A 8 -12.67 2.68 -2.36
C LEU A 8 -13.72 3.62 -1.73
N SER A 9 -14.39 3.14 -0.70
CA SER A 9 -15.26 3.98 0.13
C SER A 9 -14.43 4.95 0.98
N THR A 10 -15.07 5.97 1.56
CA THR A 10 -14.42 6.88 2.52
C THR A 10 -13.84 6.11 3.71
N ALA A 11 -14.57 5.09 4.20
CA ALA A 11 -14.09 4.23 5.27
C ALA A 11 -12.79 3.51 4.89
N ALA A 12 -12.73 2.89 3.71
CA ALA A 12 -11.54 2.18 3.22
C ALA A 12 -10.36 3.13 3.00
N MET A 13 -10.61 4.33 2.44
CA MET A 13 -9.59 5.37 2.31
C MET A 13 -9.02 5.78 3.66
N ALA A 14 -9.88 5.96 4.68
CA ALA A 14 -9.45 6.33 6.02
C ALA A 14 -8.67 5.20 6.72
N ASP A 15 -9.06 3.94 6.51
CA ASP A 15 -8.31 2.78 7.00
C ASP A 15 -6.93 2.69 6.36
N PHE A 16 -6.83 2.91 5.05
CA PHE A 16 -5.53 2.97 4.37
C PHE A 16 -4.63 4.07 4.94
N VAL A 17 -5.17 5.26 5.17
CA VAL A 17 -4.42 6.37 5.77
C VAL A 17 -3.99 6.07 7.20
N ALA A 18 -4.85 5.39 7.99
CA ALA A 18 -4.56 5.07 9.38
C ALA A 18 -3.53 3.95 9.53
N ASP A 19 -3.68 2.88 8.75
CA ASP A 19 -2.97 1.63 8.94
C ASP A 19 -1.88 1.38 7.88
N GLY A 20 -1.94 2.08 6.74
CA GLY A 20 -0.97 1.96 5.65
C GLY A 20 -1.20 0.75 4.75
N PHE A 21 -2.32 0.04 4.91
CA PHE A 21 -2.65 -1.11 4.08
C PHE A 21 -4.16 -1.33 3.94
N LEU A 22 -4.53 -2.07 2.90
CA LEU A 22 -5.86 -2.67 2.73
C LEU A 22 -5.71 -4.14 2.32
N ARG A 23 -6.74 -4.93 2.62
CA ARG A 23 -6.81 -6.35 2.27
C ARG A 23 -8.15 -6.67 1.62
N PHE A 24 -8.10 -7.39 0.50
CA PHE A 24 -9.25 -7.84 -0.26
C PHE A 24 -9.12 -9.34 -0.55
N ASP A 25 -9.82 -10.13 0.24
CA ASP A 25 -9.78 -11.60 0.11
C ASP A 25 -10.57 -12.07 -1.11
N ALA A 26 -9.98 -13.00 -1.86
CA ALA A 26 -10.60 -13.62 -3.05
C ALA A 26 -11.22 -12.58 -4.02
N LEU A 27 -10.55 -11.44 -4.20
CA LEU A 27 -11.04 -10.36 -5.04
C LEU A 27 -11.06 -10.74 -6.52
N ILE A 28 -10.09 -11.54 -6.96
CA ILE A 28 -9.90 -11.90 -8.36
C ILE A 28 -10.70 -13.17 -8.66
N PRO A 29 -11.61 -13.13 -9.66
CA PRO A 29 -12.39 -14.30 -10.06
C PRO A 29 -11.50 -15.47 -10.47
N GLU A 30 -11.91 -16.69 -10.13
CA GLU A 30 -11.11 -17.90 -10.32
C GLU A 30 -10.56 -18.08 -11.75
N PRO A 31 -11.34 -17.90 -12.85
CA PRO A 31 -10.79 -18.07 -14.19
C PRO A 31 -9.64 -17.09 -14.50
N LEU A 32 -9.75 -15.84 -14.05
CA LEU A 32 -8.72 -14.82 -14.23
C LEU A 32 -7.53 -15.08 -13.31
N ASN A 33 -7.80 -15.53 -12.09
CA ASN A 33 -6.80 -15.91 -11.11
C ASN A 33 -5.91 -17.05 -11.63
N GLN A 34 -6.52 -18.08 -12.19
CA GLN A 34 -5.80 -19.21 -12.78
C GLN A 34 -4.95 -18.78 -13.98
N ALA A 35 -5.52 -17.97 -14.89
CA ALA A 35 -4.78 -17.47 -16.05
C ALA A 35 -3.57 -16.60 -15.64
N ALA A 36 -3.74 -15.75 -14.61
CA ALA A 36 -2.64 -14.94 -14.08
C ALA A 36 -1.53 -15.81 -13.43
N LEU A 37 -1.91 -16.87 -12.70
CA LEU A 37 -0.95 -17.81 -12.12
C LEU A 37 -0.15 -18.55 -13.21
N GLU A 38 -0.79 -19.01 -14.27
CA GLU A 38 -0.11 -19.67 -15.38
C GLU A 38 0.83 -18.70 -16.12
N GLU A 39 0.43 -17.44 -16.32
CA GLU A 39 1.33 -16.42 -16.86
C GLU A 39 2.54 -16.19 -15.93
N MET A 40 2.33 -16.11 -14.62
CA MET A 40 3.42 -15.97 -13.65
C MET A 40 4.40 -17.15 -13.70
N LYS A 41 3.90 -18.38 -13.81
CA LYS A 41 4.72 -19.58 -13.94
C LYS A 41 5.51 -19.58 -15.27
N ALA A 42 4.87 -19.19 -16.36
CA ALA A 42 5.51 -19.13 -17.70
C ALA A 42 6.62 -18.07 -17.78
N LEU A 43 6.52 -17.00 -17.01
CA LEU A 43 7.52 -15.94 -16.93
C LEU A 43 8.77 -16.36 -16.14
N ALA A 44 8.79 -17.54 -15.67
CA ALA A 44 9.82 -18.27 -14.95
C ALA A 44 10.22 -17.69 -13.59
N PRO A 45 10.36 -18.57 -12.59
CA PRO A 45 10.89 -18.22 -11.28
C PRO A 45 12.28 -17.61 -11.42
N GLY A 46 12.51 -16.49 -10.78
CA GLY A 46 13.82 -15.83 -10.75
C GLY A 46 14.07 -14.84 -11.88
N LYS A 47 13.18 -14.69 -12.84
CA LYS A 47 13.26 -13.55 -13.77
C LYS A 47 12.68 -12.34 -13.08
N LEU A 48 13.56 -11.41 -12.74
CA LEU A 48 13.19 -10.06 -12.40
C LEU A 48 12.55 -9.46 -13.66
N ARG A 49 11.24 -9.33 -13.65
CA ARG A 49 10.59 -8.57 -14.70
C ARG A 49 10.80 -7.11 -14.40
N ARG A 50 11.97 -6.60 -14.65
CA ARG A 50 12.27 -5.16 -14.63
C ARG A 50 12.94 -4.58 -13.47
N THR A 51 13.62 -3.71 -13.84
CA THR A 51 14.27 -2.87 -12.99
C THR A 51 14.20 -1.48 -13.38
N LEU A 52 13.88 -0.78 -12.67
CA LEU A 52 14.50 0.04 -11.72
C LEU A 52 15.51 1.01 -12.19
N HIS A 53 15.13 2.22 -12.18
CA HIS A 53 16.01 3.28 -11.83
C HIS A 53 16.05 3.38 -10.30
N GLY A 54 17.00 2.72 -9.65
CA GLY A 54 17.17 2.75 -8.21
C GLY A 54 18.39 1.94 -7.76
N LEU A 55 19.12 2.49 -6.84
CA LEU A 55 20.45 2.12 -6.36
C LEU A 55 20.68 0.68 -5.86
N GLY A 56 19.66 -0.14 -5.77
CA GLY A 56 19.80 -1.54 -5.30
C GLY A 56 19.68 -2.61 -6.39
N GLY A 57 19.13 -2.27 -7.57
CA GLY A 57 18.79 -3.26 -8.59
C GLY A 57 19.95 -3.79 -9.41
N ARG A 58 21.02 -3.04 -9.57
CA ARG A 58 22.14 -3.39 -10.43
C ARG A 58 23.08 -4.43 -9.79
N ALA A 59 23.38 -4.29 -8.52
CA ALA A 59 24.28 -5.20 -7.83
C ALA A 59 23.68 -6.61 -7.64
N GLY A 60 22.42 -6.70 -7.22
CA GLY A 60 21.76 -7.97 -6.99
C GLY A 60 21.44 -8.77 -8.27
N ARG A 61 21.57 -8.17 -9.47
CA ARG A 61 21.40 -8.82 -10.76
C ARG A 61 22.66 -9.48 -11.27
N LEU A 62 23.77 -8.77 -11.15
CA LEU A 62 25.09 -9.29 -11.55
C LEU A 62 25.46 -10.54 -10.74
N GLU A 63 25.06 -10.59 -9.47
CA GLU A 63 25.32 -11.73 -8.59
C GLU A 63 24.49 -12.98 -8.91
N ARG A 64 23.35 -12.84 -9.61
CA ARG A 64 22.44 -13.98 -9.88
C ARG A 64 22.42 -14.44 -11.33
N GLY A 65 23.20 -13.82 -12.22
CA GLY A 65 23.25 -14.19 -13.62
C GLY A 65 21.91 -14.08 -14.37
N ILE A 66 21.03 -13.21 -13.89
CA ILE A 66 19.69 -13.02 -14.46
C ILE A 66 19.77 -11.98 -15.56
N GLU A 67 19.53 -12.40 -16.81
CA GLU A 67 19.36 -11.46 -17.92
C GLU A 67 18.09 -10.64 -17.73
N PRO A 68 18.15 -9.31 -17.82
CA PRO A 68 16.95 -8.46 -17.75
C PRO A 68 16.09 -8.72 -18.99
N GLN A 69 14.83 -9.11 -18.76
CA GLN A 69 13.85 -9.08 -19.82
C GLN A 69 13.50 -7.62 -20.11
N GLU A 70 13.33 -7.26 -21.38
CA GLU A 70 12.92 -5.91 -21.75
C GLU A 70 11.66 -5.50 -21.01
N SER A 71 11.78 -4.37 -20.32
CA SER A 71 10.81 -3.87 -19.40
C SER A 71 10.28 -2.52 -19.89
N PRO A 72 8.99 -2.15 -19.71
CA PRO A 72 8.62 -0.78 -19.87
C PRO A 72 9.53 0.09 -18.99
N GLU A 73 9.91 1.24 -19.49
CA GLU A 73 10.67 2.20 -18.73
C GLU A 73 9.86 2.61 -17.49
N SER A 74 10.54 2.78 -16.37
CA SER A 74 9.96 3.39 -15.18
C SER A 74 9.27 4.72 -15.56
N LEU A 75 8.12 5.00 -14.94
CA LEU A 75 7.22 6.11 -15.25
C LEU A 75 6.36 5.93 -16.52
N THR A 76 6.44 4.81 -17.20
CA THR A 76 5.49 4.47 -18.27
C THR A 76 4.07 4.40 -17.68
N PRO A 77 3.05 4.94 -18.35
CA PRO A 77 1.67 4.77 -17.91
C PRO A 77 1.31 3.29 -17.78
N LEU A 78 0.66 2.91 -16.66
CA LEU A 78 0.30 1.52 -16.39
C LEU A 78 -0.45 0.87 -17.56
N ALA A 79 -1.33 1.62 -18.23
CA ALA A 79 -2.09 1.12 -19.38
C ALA A 79 -1.23 0.62 -20.53
N ALA A 80 -0.01 1.13 -20.68
CA ALA A 80 0.93 0.74 -21.72
C ALA A 80 1.85 -0.43 -21.33
N CYS A 81 1.88 -0.82 -20.05
CA CYS A 81 2.83 -1.80 -19.55
C CYS A 81 2.44 -3.26 -19.80
N TYR A 82 1.15 -3.52 -19.98
CA TYR A 82 0.61 -4.88 -20.11
C TYR A 82 -0.30 -4.98 -21.33
N PRO A 83 0.27 -5.00 -22.56
CA PRO A 83 -0.53 -5.17 -23.77
C PRO A 83 -1.24 -6.53 -23.77
N ALA A 84 -2.37 -6.61 -24.44
CA ALA A 84 -3.08 -7.86 -24.64
C ALA A 84 -2.26 -8.80 -25.57
N PRO A 85 -2.31 -10.13 -25.37
CA PRO A 85 -2.99 -10.82 -24.30
C PRO A 85 -2.09 -10.96 -23.06
N SER A 86 -2.47 -10.36 -21.94
CA SER A 86 -1.81 -10.54 -20.65
C SER A 86 -2.84 -10.73 -19.56
N ALA A 87 -2.79 -11.85 -18.85
CA ALA A 87 -3.69 -12.14 -17.73
C ALA A 87 -3.37 -11.25 -16.51
N LEU A 88 -2.09 -10.92 -16.26
CA LEU A 88 -1.70 -9.93 -15.26
C LEU A 88 -2.23 -8.55 -15.63
N GLY A 89 -2.15 -8.17 -16.91
CA GLY A 89 -2.77 -6.95 -17.39
C GLY A 89 -4.30 -6.96 -17.26
N ALA A 90 -4.95 -8.07 -17.54
CA ALA A 90 -6.40 -8.23 -17.33
C ALA A 90 -6.77 -8.14 -15.85
N MET A 91 -5.97 -8.71 -14.95
CA MET A 91 -6.13 -8.61 -13.49
C MET A 91 -6.01 -7.15 -13.02
N LEU A 92 -5.02 -6.40 -13.51
CA LEU A 92 -4.86 -4.98 -13.16
C LEU A 92 -6.00 -4.11 -13.71
N ARG A 93 -6.62 -4.49 -14.82
CA ARG A 93 -7.80 -3.83 -15.39
C ARG A 93 -9.13 -4.37 -14.86
N PHE A 94 -9.12 -5.41 -14.04
CA PHE A 94 -10.35 -5.91 -13.41
C PHE A 94 -11.02 -4.77 -12.62
N PRO A 95 -12.33 -4.50 -12.79
CA PRO A 95 -12.96 -3.28 -12.31
C PRO A 95 -12.70 -2.97 -10.84
N ALA A 96 -12.73 -3.98 -9.97
CA ALA A 96 -12.46 -3.78 -8.55
C ALA A 96 -10.98 -3.39 -8.29
N VAL A 97 -10.03 -3.99 -8.99
CA VAL A 97 -8.59 -3.65 -8.87
C VAL A 97 -8.32 -2.27 -9.44
N ALA A 98 -8.85 -1.99 -10.63
CA ALA A 98 -8.71 -0.68 -11.27
C ALA A 98 -9.29 0.44 -10.40
N GLY A 99 -10.47 0.22 -9.77
CA GLY A 99 -11.08 1.18 -8.86
C GLY A 99 -10.26 1.43 -7.60
N ILE A 100 -9.63 0.40 -7.04
CA ILE A 100 -8.70 0.54 -5.90
C ILE A 100 -7.47 1.39 -6.32
N ILE A 101 -6.86 1.06 -7.45
CA ILE A 101 -5.71 1.79 -7.98
C ILE A 101 -6.08 3.26 -8.21
N GLU A 102 -7.19 3.50 -8.92
CA GLU A 102 -7.68 4.83 -9.23
C GLU A 102 -7.92 5.68 -7.98
N SER A 103 -8.51 5.08 -6.95
CA SER A 103 -8.80 5.78 -5.69
C SER A 103 -7.54 6.28 -4.98
N LEU A 104 -6.42 5.60 -5.13
CA LEU A 104 -5.18 5.89 -4.39
C LEU A 104 -4.15 6.66 -5.23
N VAL A 105 -3.96 6.32 -6.49
CA VAL A 105 -2.90 6.88 -7.35
C VAL A 105 -3.41 7.45 -8.67
N GLY A 106 -4.72 7.53 -8.87
CA GLY A 106 -5.33 8.12 -10.06
C GLY A 106 -5.59 7.10 -11.18
N ALA A 107 -6.32 7.56 -12.20
CA ALA A 107 -6.86 6.70 -13.27
C ALA A 107 -5.77 6.07 -14.17
N ASN A 108 -4.63 6.70 -14.28
CA ASN A 108 -3.54 6.22 -15.13
C ASN A 108 -2.18 6.45 -14.46
N PRO A 109 -1.91 5.70 -13.38
CA PRO A 109 -0.68 5.86 -12.62
C PRO A 109 0.55 5.51 -13.45
N ALA A 110 1.69 5.98 -13.01
CA ALA A 110 2.97 5.58 -13.52
C ALA A 110 3.35 4.20 -12.97
N PHE A 111 3.83 3.34 -13.84
CA PHE A 111 4.49 2.10 -13.48
C PHE A 111 5.91 2.39 -12.99
N ASP A 112 6.29 1.80 -11.86
CA ASP A 112 7.66 1.86 -11.37
C ASP A 112 8.37 0.53 -11.65
N HIS A 113 7.93 -0.56 -11.03
CA HIS A 113 8.47 -1.89 -11.23
C HIS A 113 7.49 -2.98 -10.82
N ASP A 114 7.75 -4.19 -11.28
CA ASP A 114 7.06 -5.39 -10.83
C ASP A 114 8.00 -6.56 -10.52
N PHE A 115 7.53 -7.48 -9.70
CA PHE A 115 8.23 -8.72 -9.36
C PHE A 115 7.28 -9.90 -9.27
N ILE A 116 7.73 -11.05 -9.73
CA ILE A 116 7.11 -12.34 -9.42
C ILE A 116 7.97 -13.02 -8.35
N HIS A 117 7.40 -13.17 -7.17
CA HIS A 117 8.02 -13.88 -6.06
C HIS A 117 7.52 -15.33 -6.06
N HIS A 118 8.43 -16.24 -6.23
CA HIS A 118 8.21 -17.66 -6.02
C HIS A 118 9.03 -18.12 -4.82
N ILE A 119 8.35 -18.61 -3.80
CA ILE A 119 8.97 -19.19 -2.61
C ILE A 119 8.62 -20.66 -2.60
N PRO A 120 9.59 -21.55 -2.88
CA PRO A 120 9.33 -22.98 -2.93
C PRO A 120 8.89 -23.56 -1.59
N ALA A 121 8.21 -24.70 -1.65
CA ALA A 121 7.91 -25.51 -0.48
C ALA A 121 9.16 -25.78 0.34
N GLY A 122 9.05 -25.74 1.66
CA GLY A 122 10.15 -25.98 2.58
C GLY A 122 11.25 -24.90 2.61
N ALA A 123 11.06 -23.74 1.97
CA ALA A 123 12.06 -22.67 1.96
C ALA A 123 12.32 -22.13 3.38
N PRO A 124 13.55 -22.28 3.93
CA PRO A 124 13.82 -22.01 5.34
C PRO A 124 14.09 -20.52 5.63
N ARG A 125 14.24 -19.68 4.60
CA ARG A 125 14.68 -18.29 4.77
C ARG A 125 13.58 -17.32 4.39
N GLY A 126 13.40 -16.28 5.22
CA GLY A 126 12.61 -15.10 4.94
C GLY A 126 13.48 -13.87 4.72
N GLN A 127 12.83 -12.73 4.62
CA GLN A 127 13.49 -11.42 4.53
C GLN A 127 13.55 -10.76 5.91
N HIS A 128 14.53 -9.88 6.08
CA HIS A 128 14.50 -8.93 7.19
C HIS A 128 13.35 -7.92 6.99
N LEU A 129 12.83 -7.41 8.09
CA LEU A 129 11.84 -6.34 8.04
C LEU A 129 12.46 -5.12 7.35
N HIS A 130 11.76 -4.55 6.38
CA HIS A 130 12.25 -3.43 5.57
C HIS A 130 11.12 -2.53 5.06
N VAL A 131 11.49 -1.44 4.47
CA VAL A 131 10.65 -0.61 3.59
C VAL A 131 11.28 -0.59 2.21
N ASP A 132 10.46 -0.54 1.17
CA ASP A 132 10.98 -0.49 -0.20
C ASP A 132 11.48 0.90 -0.61
N ALA A 133 10.98 1.94 0.02
CA ALA A 133 11.47 3.30 -0.17
C ALA A 133 11.36 4.09 1.13
N VAL A 134 12.45 4.73 1.50
CA VAL A 134 12.44 5.71 2.59
C VAL A 134 12.05 7.05 1.96
N LEU A 135 10.76 7.39 2.06
CA LEU A 135 10.28 8.68 1.61
C LEU A 135 10.18 9.66 2.76
N GLU A 136 10.43 10.92 2.44
CA GLU A 136 10.17 12.03 3.33
C GLU A 136 8.66 12.20 3.46
N PRO A 137 8.02 11.93 4.62
CA PRO A 137 6.57 12.08 4.75
C PRO A 137 6.07 13.50 4.47
N ALA A 138 6.94 14.50 4.65
CA ALA A 138 6.64 15.90 4.34
C ALA A 138 6.73 16.21 2.84
N GLY A 139 7.33 15.34 2.03
CA GLY A 139 7.65 15.60 0.63
C GLY A 139 6.56 15.26 -0.38
N GLN A 140 5.34 14.96 0.03
CA GLN A 140 4.22 14.59 -0.86
C GLN A 140 4.51 13.42 -1.83
N ALA A 141 5.62 12.72 -1.67
CA ALA A 141 5.90 11.53 -2.44
C ALA A 141 5.08 10.36 -1.88
N PHE A 142 4.24 9.80 -2.73
CA PHE A 142 3.31 8.75 -2.36
C PHE A 142 3.27 7.69 -3.45
N ASP A 143 3.44 6.44 -3.05
CA ASP A 143 3.33 5.29 -3.94
C ASP A 143 2.53 4.20 -3.24
N ILE A 144 1.92 3.34 -4.04
CA ILE A 144 1.33 2.11 -3.54
C ILE A 144 2.03 0.89 -4.12
N GLN A 145 1.93 -0.19 -3.37
CA GLN A 145 2.34 -1.51 -3.81
C GLN A 145 1.15 -2.45 -3.74
N LEU A 146 0.91 -3.17 -4.82
CA LEU A 146 -0.07 -4.25 -4.85
C LEU A 146 0.66 -5.57 -4.69
N PHE A 147 0.23 -6.39 -3.72
CA PHE A 147 0.71 -7.74 -3.50
C PHE A 147 -0.44 -8.69 -3.79
N TYR A 148 -0.37 -9.35 -4.94
CA TYR A 148 -1.40 -10.28 -5.39
C TYR A 148 -0.95 -11.72 -5.16
N PHE A 149 -1.81 -12.48 -4.48
CA PHE A 149 -1.58 -13.89 -4.15
C PHE A 149 -2.53 -14.78 -4.96
N PRO A 150 -2.05 -15.37 -6.06
CA PRO A 150 -2.88 -16.25 -6.90
C PRO A 150 -3.18 -17.59 -6.25
N THR A 151 -2.39 -18.01 -5.27
CA THR A 151 -2.58 -19.25 -4.51
C THR A 151 -2.98 -18.94 -3.07
N ALA A 152 -3.74 -19.84 -2.45
CA ALA A 152 -4.04 -19.73 -1.03
C ALA A 152 -2.73 -19.79 -0.21
N VAL A 153 -2.68 -19.06 0.88
CA VAL A 153 -1.55 -19.07 1.82
C VAL A 153 -2.07 -19.50 3.19
N ALA A 154 -1.68 -20.68 3.62
CA ALA A 154 -2.02 -21.19 4.95
C ALA A 154 -1.34 -20.36 6.06
N PRO A 155 -1.87 -20.35 7.30
CA PRO A 155 -1.16 -19.79 8.44
C PRO A 155 0.25 -20.40 8.56
N GLY A 156 1.27 -19.53 8.61
CA GLY A 156 2.67 -19.97 8.61
C GLY A 156 3.23 -20.40 7.24
N GLY A 157 2.44 -20.39 6.17
CA GLY A 157 2.83 -20.81 4.82
C GLY A 157 3.63 -19.78 4.02
N GLY A 158 4.48 -18.99 4.66
CA GLY A 158 5.39 -18.07 3.96
C GLY A 158 4.76 -16.78 3.46
N GLY A 159 3.61 -16.38 4.00
CA GLY A 159 2.97 -15.10 3.68
C GLY A 159 3.83 -13.89 4.05
N THR A 160 3.43 -12.72 3.58
CA THR A 160 4.09 -11.47 3.96
C THR A 160 3.71 -11.09 5.39
N ARG A 161 4.70 -10.78 6.24
CA ARG A 161 4.46 -10.09 7.51
C ARG A 161 4.56 -8.59 7.30
N PHE A 162 3.79 -7.81 8.05
CA PHE A 162 3.83 -6.36 7.97
C PHE A 162 3.37 -5.71 9.30
N VAL A 163 3.73 -4.44 9.48
CA VAL A 163 3.47 -3.71 10.72
C VAL A 163 2.48 -2.58 10.45
N PRO A 164 1.17 -2.75 10.80
CA PRO A 164 0.18 -1.71 10.63
C PRO A 164 0.58 -0.39 11.29
N GLY A 165 0.32 0.73 10.62
CA GLY A 165 0.62 2.08 11.10
C GLY A 165 2.09 2.49 11.03
N SER A 166 2.99 1.64 10.49
CA SER A 166 4.42 1.97 10.40
C SER A 166 4.78 2.86 9.20
N HIS A 167 3.89 3.02 8.25
CA HIS A 167 4.14 3.65 6.94
C HIS A 167 4.54 5.13 7.01
N LEU A 168 4.13 5.83 8.06
CA LEU A 168 4.47 7.24 8.29
C LEU A 168 5.71 7.41 9.19
N ARG A 169 6.34 6.31 9.59
CA ARG A 169 7.53 6.33 10.42
C ARG A 169 8.80 6.53 9.62
N ARG A 170 9.54 7.56 9.98
CA ARG A 170 10.90 7.74 9.53
C ARG A 170 11.85 6.86 10.31
N ALA A 171 12.33 5.80 9.69
CA ALA A 171 13.38 4.98 10.27
C ALA A 171 14.40 4.59 9.20
N ARG A 172 15.66 4.47 9.59
CA ARG A 172 16.71 3.97 8.69
C ARG A 172 16.48 2.49 8.42
N ALA A 173 16.77 2.04 7.21
CA ALA A 173 16.60 0.65 6.80
C ALA A 173 17.30 -0.33 7.75
N GLU A 174 18.51 0.00 8.19
CA GLU A 174 19.29 -0.81 9.14
C GLU A 174 18.62 -0.88 10.53
N GLY A 175 17.94 0.21 10.93
CA GLY A 175 17.16 0.25 12.17
C GLY A 175 15.97 -0.69 12.11
N ILE A 176 15.24 -0.68 11.00
CA ILE A 176 14.06 -1.54 10.77
C ILE A 176 14.50 -3.03 10.73
N ALA A 177 15.57 -3.33 10.02
CA ALA A 177 16.07 -4.70 9.85
C ALA A 177 16.48 -5.40 11.17
N ARG A 178 16.72 -4.64 12.23
CA ARG A 178 17.05 -5.18 13.57
C ARG A 178 15.85 -5.80 14.28
N TYR A 179 14.63 -5.38 13.95
CA TYR A 179 13.44 -5.92 14.59
C TYR A 179 13.11 -7.31 14.03
N GLN A 180 13.18 -8.32 14.90
CA GLN A 180 12.74 -9.67 14.57
C GLN A 180 11.22 -9.75 14.64
N HIS A 181 10.63 -9.15 15.66
CA HIS A 181 9.19 -9.10 15.89
C HIS A 181 8.78 -7.71 16.39
N VAL A 182 7.64 -7.24 15.94
CA VAL A 182 7.02 -5.99 16.40
C VAL A 182 5.65 -6.32 16.97
N VAL A 183 5.34 -5.79 18.15
CA VAL A 183 4.03 -6.02 18.78
C VAL A 183 2.92 -5.52 17.86
N GLY A 184 1.96 -6.41 17.52
CA GLY A 184 0.88 -6.09 16.61
C GLY A 184 1.22 -6.23 15.12
N GLU A 185 2.39 -6.79 14.79
CA GLU A 185 2.64 -7.19 13.40
C GLU A 185 1.60 -8.22 12.94
N GLN A 186 1.27 -8.15 11.67
CA GLN A 186 0.35 -9.09 11.04
C GLN A 186 1.10 -9.99 10.06
N HIS A 187 0.61 -11.21 9.96
CA HIS A 187 1.12 -12.22 9.04
C HIS A 187 0.01 -12.59 8.06
N TYR A 188 0.24 -12.34 6.79
CA TYR A 188 -0.74 -12.69 5.78
C TYR A 188 -0.92 -14.21 5.70
N SER A 189 -2.16 -14.64 5.78
CA SER A 189 -2.67 -15.93 5.33
C SER A 189 -4.07 -15.68 4.76
N GLY A 190 -4.47 -16.43 3.74
CA GLY A 190 -5.77 -16.15 3.11
C GLY A 190 -6.02 -16.99 1.85
N PRO A 191 -7.20 -16.82 1.25
CA PRO A 191 -7.59 -17.54 0.05
C PRO A 191 -6.82 -17.08 -1.19
N ALA A 192 -6.86 -17.92 -2.23
CA ALA A 192 -6.38 -17.55 -3.57
C ALA A 192 -7.13 -16.31 -4.12
N GLY A 193 -6.49 -15.57 -4.99
CA GLY A 193 -7.07 -14.35 -5.57
C GLY A 193 -7.09 -13.14 -4.64
N THR A 194 -6.36 -13.20 -3.52
CA THR A 194 -6.28 -12.09 -2.56
C THR A 194 -5.33 -11.00 -3.03
N LEU A 195 -5.75 -9.75 -2.80
CA LEU A 195 -4.95 -8.55 -3.05
C LEU A 195 -4.69 -7.81 -1.73
N LEU A 196 -3.43 -7.55 -1.41
CA LEU A 196 -3.03 -6.58 -0.40
C LEU A 196 -2.55 -5.31 -1.11
N VAL A 197 -2.93 -4.16 -0.56
CA VAL A 197 -2.50 -2.84 -1.03
C VAL A 197 -1.71 -2.18 0.08
N PHE A 198 -0.45 -1.88 -0.16
CA PHE A 198 0.45 -1.27 0.81
C PHE A 198 0.87 0.13 0.40
N HIS A 199 0.91 1.03 1.35
CA HIS A 199 1.69 2.26 1.25
C HIS A 199 3.18 1.89 1.19
N GLN A 200 3.97 2.53 0.31
CA GLN A 200 5.38 2.17 0.12
C GLN A 200 6.24 2.21 1.40
N GLY A 201 5.86 3.04 2.36
CA GLY A 201 6.54 3.15 3.66
C GLY A 201 6.15 2.09 4.68
N LEU A 202 5.25 1.18 4.36
CA LEU A 202 4.82 0.15 5.31
C LEU A 202 5.95 -0.87 5.54
N TRP A 203 6.30 -1.09 6.80
CA TRP A 203 7.32 -2.08 7.15
C TRP A 203 6.80 -3.48 6.91
N HIS A 204 7.51 -4.23 6.09
CA HIS A 204 7.10 -5.57 5.71
C HIS A 204 8.27 -6.51 5.44
N ALA A 205 8.00 -7.80 5.35
CA ALA A 205 8.98 -8.82 4.98
C ALA A 205 8.31 -10.10 4.49
N GLY A 206 8.90 -10.76 3.52
CA GLY A 206 8.56 -12.14 3.16
C GLY A 206 8.99 -13.09 4.26
N GLN A 207 8.15 -14.09 4.57
CA GLN A 207 8.43 -15.09 5.58
C GLN A 207 9.02 -16.36 4.97
N PRO A 208 9.70 -17.21 5.79
CA PRO A 208 10.02 -18.57 5.38
C PRO A 208 8.74 -19.32 4.99
N ASN A 209 8.85 -20.25 4.07
CA ASN A 209 7.74 -21.13 3.69
C ASN A 209 8.02 -22.56 4.14
N PRO A 210 7.71 -22.94 5.37
CA PRO A 210 7.89 -24.30 5.86
C PRO A 210 6.81 -25.28 5.36
N SER A 211 5.82 -24.80 4.60
CA SER A 211 4.73 -25.63 4.09
C SER A 211 5.20 -26.58 2.99
N GLY A 212 4.35 -27.56 2.65
CA GLY A 212 4.58 -28.47 1.54
C GLY A 212 4.19 -27.92 0.17
N GLU A 213 3.81 -26.64 0.07
CA GLU A 213 3.32 -26.02 -1.17
C GLU A 213 4.12 -24.77 -1.52
N ASP A 214 4.26 -24.53 -2.82
CA ASP A 214 4.89 -23.33 -3.34
C ASP A 214 4.02 -22.11 -3.14
N ARG A 215 4.63 -21.01 -2.71
CA ARG A 215 3.93 -19.72 -2.59
C ARG A 215 4.31 -18.80 -3.76
N TRP A 216 3.30 -18.35 -4.46
CA TRP A 216 3.41 -17.36 -5.52
C TRP A 216 2.87 -16.02 -5.07
N MET A 217 3.53 -14.92 -5.47
CA MET A 217 3.06 -13.56 -5.25
C MET A 217 3.54 -12.68 -6.41
N TYR A 218 2.63 -11.90 -6.97
CA TYR A 218 2.98 -10.83 -7.88
C TYR A 218 2.95 -9.50 -7.13
N LYS A 219 4.00 -8.72 -7.28
CA LYS A 219 4.15 -7.39 -6.70
C LYS A 219 4.30 -6.35 -7.80
N ILE A 220 3.57 -5.27 -7.71
CA ILE A 220 3.71 -4.10 -8.58
C ILE A 220 3.71 -2.82 -7.76
N ARG A 221 4.57 -1.87 -8.11
CA ARG A 221 4.63 -0.54 -7.53
C ARG A 221 4.11 0.49 -8.52
N LEU A 222 3.23 1.38 -8.04
CA LEU A 222 2.54 2.39 -8.83
C LEU A 222 2.63 3.75 -8.18
N ASN A 223 2.96 4.77 -8.99
CA ASN A 223 3.10 6.15 -8.57
C ASN A 223 1.99 7.01 -9.19
N PRO A 224 1.44 8.01 -8.48
CA PRO A 224 0.55 8.98 -9.09
C PRO A 224 1.34 9.81 -10.13
N ARG A 225 0.75 10.04 -11.29
CA ARG A 225 1.33 10.92 -12.33
C ARG A 225 0.90 12.36 -12.15
N GLU A 226 -0.21 12.57 -11.49
CA GLU A 226 -0.84 13.86 -11.26
C GLU A 226 -1.30 13.97 -9.81
N PRO A 227 -1.46 15.18 -9.26
CA PRO A 227 -2.07 15.36 -7.95
C PRO A 227 -3.43 14.67 -7.86
N GLN A 228 -3.72 14.06 -6.72
CA GLN A 228 -4.98 13.37 -6.49
C GLN A 228 -6.19 14.31 -6.64
N GLN A 229 -7.18 13.87 -7.39
CA GLN A 229 -8.39 14.62 -7.70
C GLN A 229 -9.64 13.89 -7.21
N ARG A 230 -9.75 13.58 -5.93
CA ARG A 230 -10.97 13.04 -5.30
C ARG A 230 -11.59 11.86 -6.06
N LEU A 231 -10.81 10.84 -6.36
CA LEU A 231 -11.24 9.72 -7.18
C LEU A 231 -11.80 8.53 -6.40
N TRP A 232 -12.20 8.69 -5.12
CA TRP A 232 -12.82 7.62 -4.34
C TRP A 232 -14.35 7.72 -4.35
N ASN A 233 -15.02 6.69 -3.84
CA ASN A 233 -16.47 6.68 -3.66
C ASN A 233 -16.85 7.45 -2.39
N THR A 234 -17.47 8.60 -2.55
CA THR A 234 -17.85 9.51 -1.46
C THR A 234 -19.25 9.27 -0.89
N ALA A 235 -19.91 8.16 -1.22
CA ALA A 235 -21.30 7.92 -0.80
C ALA A 235 -21.45 7.91 0.75
N ASP A 236 -20.44 7.40 1.46
CA ASP A 236 -20.38 7.33 2.93
C ASP A 236 -19.68 8.55 3.58
N LEU A 237 -19.19 9.51 2.78
CA LEU A 237 -18.40 10.64 3.29
C LEU A 237 -19.17 11.47 4.32
N ARG A 238 -20.43 11.78 4.03
CA ARG A 238 -21.25 12.63 4.88
C ARG A 238 -21.49 12.01 6.26
N GLU A 239 -21.73 10.70 6.30
CA GLU A 239 -21.92 9.95 7.54
C GLU A 239 -20.64 9.91 8.38
N LEU A 240 -19.50 9.67 7.73
CA LEU A 240 -18.21 9.49 8.40
C LEU A 240 -17.53 10.79 8.82
N GLN A 241 -17.88 11.93 8.21
CA GLN A 241 -17.30 13.24 8.56
C GLN A 241 -18.11 14.04 9.58
N ASN A 242 -19.41 13.84 9.67
CA ASN A 242 -20.32 14.74 10.38
C ASN A 242 -20.80 14.21 11.74
N ASP A 243 -20.07 13.37 12.42
CA ASP A 243 -20.44 13.02 13.79
C ASP A 243 -20.00 14.14 14.75
N PRO A 244 -20.96 14.91 15.33
CA PRO A 244 -20.64 16.00 16.25
C PRO A 244 -19.91 15.52 17.52
N ARG A 245 -19.88 14.20 17.78
CA ARG A 245 -19.16 13.60 18.90
C ARG A 245 -17.65 13.51 18.67
N ASP A 246 -17.17 13.69 17.44
CA ASP A 246 -15.76 13.64 17.12
C ASP A 246 -14.90 14.70 17.80
N HIS A 247 -15.52 15.80 18.19
CA HIS A 247 -14.87 16.88 18.93
C HIS A 247 -14.72 16.60 20.42
N SER A 248 -15.26 15.49 20.90
CA SER A 248 -15.22 15.13 22.32
C SER A 248 -14.20 14.03 22.59
N PHE A 249 -13.24 14.31 23.47
CA PHE A 249 -12.35 13.28 24.03
C PHE A 249 -13.09 12.15 24.76
N ALA A 250 -14.37 12.31 25.01
CA ALA A 250 -15.19 11.44 25.85
C ALA A 250 -15.91 10.31 25.10
N HIS A 251 -15.87 10.27 23.78
CA HIS A 251 -16.62 9.26 23.01
C HIS A 251 -15.73 8.40 22.09
N PRO A 252 -15.14 7.32 22.60
CA PRO A 252 -14.27 6.43 21.80
C PRO A 252 -15.02 5.50 20.84
N GLY A 253 -16.32 5.72 20.60
CA GLY A 253 -17.16 4.77 19.86
C GLY A 253 -17.63 5.23 18.47
N SER A 254 -17.24 6.40 17.98
CA SER A 254 -17.60 6.81 16.62
C SER A 254 -16.71 6.15 15.58
N ASN A 255 -17.27 5.83 14.41
CA ASN A 255 -16.55 5.19 13.32
C ASN A 255 -16.10 6.20 12.24
N THR A 256 -15.90 7.46 12.62
CA THR A 256 -15.58 8.55 11.72
C THR A 256 -14.13 8.51 11.25
N VAL A 257 -13.82 9.28 10.22
CA VAL A 257 -12.45 9.44 9.72
C VAL A 257 -11.52 9.92 10.84
N ALA A 258 -11.93 10.91 11.62
CA ALA A 258 -11.13 11.43 12.71
C ALA A 258 -10.84 10.37 13.79
N GLN A 259 -11.82 9.53 14.14
CA GLN A 259 -11.62 8.45 15.11
C GLN A 259 -10.69 7.35 14.57
N ARG A 260 -10.78 7.03 13.28
CA ARG A 260 -9.83 6.10 12.65
C ARG A 260 -8.39 6.61 12.75
N PHE A 261 -8.17 7.92 12.58
CA PHE A 261 -6.84 8.51 12.68
C PHE A 261 -6.29 8.56 14.11
N ARG A 262 -7.15 8.44 15.11
CA ARG A 262 -6.76 8.34 16.54
C ARG A 262 -6.39 6.91 16.97
N ARG A 263 -6.66 5.91 16.12
CA ARG A 263 -6.25 4.53 16.44
C ARG A 263 -4.75 4.44 16.62
N MET A 264 -4.33 3.83 17.72
CA MET A 264 -2.93 3.58 18.02
C MET A 264 -2.59 2.13 17.69
N ALA A 265 -1.54 1.92 16.93
CA ALA A 265 -1.01 0.57 16.78
C ALA A 265 -0.38 0.09 18.10
N PRO A 266 -0.40 -1.22 18.40
CA PRO A 266 0.09 -1.77 19.68
C PRO A 266 1.56 -1.44 20.00
N TRP A 267 2.36 -1.12 18.98
CA TRP A 267 3.77 -0.77 19.12
C TRP A 267 4.00 0.74 19.34
N GLN A 268 2.98 1.58 19.13
CA GLN A 268 3.05 3.03 19.34
C GLN A 268 2.85 3.36 20.82
N ARG A 269 3.62 4.28 21.36
CA ARG A 269 3.53 4.71 22.77
C ARG A 269 3.70 6.22 22.92
N GLY A 270 2.97 6.79 23.89
CA GLY A 270 3.19 8.16 24.37
C GLY A 270 2.84 9.26 23.38
N HIS A 271 3.68 10.28 23.31
CA HIS A 271 3.44 11.51 22.53
C HIS A 271 3.49 11.32 21.01
N GLU A 272 3.94 10.17 20.55
CA GLU A 272 4.01 9.83 19.13
C GLU A 272 2.64 9.86 18.43
N GLY A 273 1.57 9.56 19.17
CA GLY A 273 0.21 9.56 18.63
C GLY A 273 -0.22 10.88 17.99
N ARG A 274 0.19 12.03 18.54
CA ARG A 274 -0.14 13.34 17.96
C ARG A 274 0.56 13.56 16.63
N TYR A 275 1.83 13.22 16.56
CA TYR A 275 2.61 13.32 15.33
C TYR A 275 2.02 12.42 14.23
N GLU A 276 1.68 11.19 14.57
CA GLU A 276 1.03 10.25 13.65
C GLU A 276 -0.32 10.80 13.14
N GLN A 277 -1.13 11.37 14.02
CA GLN A 277 -2.40 11.99 13.62
C GLN A 277 -2.21 13.14 12.63
N MET A 278 -1.20 13.98 12.85
CA MET A 278 -0.84 15.07 11.92
C MET A 278 -0.43 14.52 10.56
N GLN A 279 0.39 13.47 10.53
CA GLN A 279 0.82 12.83 9.29
C GLN A 279 -0.35 12.18 8.56
N ARG A 280 -1.24 11.49 9.27
CA ARG A 280 -2.46 10.92 8.70
C ARG A 280 -3.37 11.99 8.10
N ALA A 281 -3.57 13.10 8.81
CA ALA A 281 -4.35 14.22 8.29
C ALA A 281 -3.70 14.81 7.02
N ALA A 282 -2.39 14.91 6.97
CA ALA A 282 -1.67 15.38 5.78
C ALA A 282 -1.85 14.42 4.60
N LEU A 283 -1.70 13.11 4.82
CA LEU A 283 -1.92 12.09 3.79
C LEU A 283 -3.38 12.09 3.30
N TRP A 284 -4.34 12.20 4.23
CA TRP A 284 -5.76 12.33 3.88
C TRP A 284 -6.04 13.50 2.94
N ARG A 285 -5.55 14.69 3.30
CA ARG A 285 -5.70 15.90 2.46
C ARG A 285 -5.07 15.70 1.08
N TYR A 286 -3.92 15.08 1.02
CA TYR A 286 -3.25 14.75 -0.25
C TYR A 286 -4.11 13.81 -1.11
N LEU A 287 -4.60 12.70 -0.53
CA LEU A 287 -5.39 11.70 -1.25
C LEU A 287 -6.77 12.20 -1.67
N THR A 288 -7.42 13.00 -0.83
CA THR A 288 -8.80 13.45 -1.07
C THR A 288 -8.89 14.82 -1.72
N GLY A 289 -7.81 15.61 -1.72
CA GLY A 289 -7.84 17.01 -2.12
C GLY A 289 -8.64 17.91 -1.17
N ASP A 290 -9.04 17.41 0.01
CA ASP A 290 -9.78 18.18 1.00
C ASP A 290 -8.84 18.93 1.93
N SER A 291 -8.45 20.14 1.54
CA SER A 291 -7.57 21.01 2.33
C SER A 291 -8.18 21.47 3.65
N THR A 292 -9.51 21.35 3.80
CA THR A 292 -10.24 21.83 4.98
C THR A 292 -10.42 20.75 6.05
N PHE A 293 -10.05 19.51 5.77
CA PHE A 293 -10.20 18.40 6.73
C PHE A 293 -9.47 18.71 8.04
N ASP A 294 -10.23 18.71 9.11
CA ASP A 294 -9.79 19.02 10.46
C ASP A 294 -9.91 17.77 11.34
N VAL A 295 -8.83 17.35 11.97
CA VAL A 295 -8.78 16.13 12.79
C VAL A 295 -9.00 16.44 14.26
N ASP A 296 -8.50 17.59 14.72
CA ASP A 296 -8.55 18.00 16.12
C ASP A 296 -8.28 19.50 16.20
N PHE A 297 -9.12 20.20 16.92
CA PHE A 297 -8.99 21.64 17.17
C PHE A 297 -7.59 22.05 17.66
N TYR A 298 -6.88 21.17 18.36
CA TYR A 298 -5.52 21.41 18.82
C TYR A 298 -4.49 21.32 17.69
N LEU A 299 -4.65 20.38 16.78
CA LEU A 299 -3.77 20.18 15.63
C LEU A 299 -3.98 21.27 14.58
N THR A 300 -5.23 21.65 14.33
CA THR A 300 -5.58 22.72 13.40
C THR A 300 -5.07 24.08 13.83
N ARG A 301 -5.06 24.39 15.09
CA ARG A 301 -4.53 25.67 15.60
C ARG A 301 -3.06 25.88 15.24
N GLN A 302 -2.24 24.87 15.30
CA GLN A 302 -0.84 24.97 14.89
C GLN A 302 -0.72 25.22 13.38
N ARG A 303 -1.49 24.52 12.56
CA ARG A 303 -1.42 24.66 11.10
C ARG A 303 -1.99 25.95 10.56
N VAL A 304 -3.04 26.48 11.15
CA VAL A 304 -3.55 27.81 10.81
C VAL A 304 -2.50 28.89 11.11
N ARG A 305 -1.74 28.74 12.19
CA ARG A 305 -0.60 29.65 12.48
C ARG A 305 0.52 29.51 11.47
N GLU A 306 0.88 28.34 11.06
CA GLU A 306 1.92 28.09 10.06
C GLU A 306 1.52 28.63 8.68
N GLY A 307 0.26 28.45 8.26
CA GLY A 307 -0.29 29.01 7.03
C GLY A 307 -0.34 30.55 7.05
N ALA A 308 -0.77 31.15 8.14
CA ALA A 308 -0.83 32.59 8.30
C ALA A 308 0.55 33.26 8.34
N LEU A 309 1.57 32.58 8.87
CA LEU A 309 2.95 33.06 8.87
C LEU A 309 3.58 32.97 7.48
N GLY A 310 3.21 31.99 6.68
CA GLY A 310 3.68 31.84 5.29
C GLY A 310 3.10 32.88 4.33
N GLU A 311 1.88 33.38 4.57
CA GLU A 311 1.26 34.46 3.81
C GLU A 311 1.78 35.85 4.22
N ALA A 312 2.16 36.03 5.48
CA ALA A 312 2.73 37.29 5.96
C ALA A 312 4.20 37.53 5.55
N GLN A 313 4.86 36.51 4.99
CA GLN A 313 6.25 36.60 4.51
C GLN A 313 6.36 36.62 2.98
N ARG A 314 5.26 36.68 2.24
CA ARG A 314 5.23 36.94 0.79
C ARG A 314 4.69 38.32 0.49
#